data_184c301013b5391e75818a2a6f90b133
#
_entry.id   184c301013b5391e75818a2a6f90b133
#
_cell.length_a   1.000
_cell.length_b   1.000
_cell.length_c   1.000
_cell.angle_alpha   90.00
_cell.angle_beta   90.00
_cell.angle_gamma   90.00
#
_symmetry.space_group_name_H-M   'P 1'
#
loop_
_entity.id
_entity.type
_entity.pdbx_description
1 polymer ?
#
loop_
_entity_poly.entity_id
_entity_poly.type
_entity_poly.pdbx_seq_one_letter_code
_entity_poly.pdbx_strand_id
1 'polypeptide(L)'
;ISVHGKKAHGGLEPEKGINAIMIAAKALAEVKRYGRIDEETTCNIGLIGGGVATNVVPDLVEIEGDVRSRNNEKLAAMREEIVSTICNAVEKYGAKVTAEVEHKYSSFLIDTNSTVVKLAERACQLHGFTPEITQTGGGSDANFFNAYGIPCVILGTGMQNVHTVEEFLKEEDLYNSALMVYGILQAAVENA
;
A
#
# COMPACT_ATOMS: atom_id res chain seq x y z
N ILE A 1 -1.87 -9.58 -11.10
CA ILE A 1 -2.89 -10.37 -11.84
C ILE A 1 -2.56 -10.26 -13.31
N SER A 2 -2.40 -11.40 -14.02
CA SER A 2 -2.13 -11.43 -15.45
C SER A 2 -3.35 -12.00 -16.19
N VAL A 3 -3.87 -11.21 -17.14
CA VAL A 3 -5.00 -11.58 -18.00
C VAL A 3 -4.45 -12.11 -19.32
N HIS A 4 -4.68 -13.38 -19.60
CA HIS A 4 -4.17 -14.09 -20.78
C HIS A 4 -5.26 -14.23 -21.85
N GLY A 5 -5.14 -13.50 -22.93
CA GLY A 5 -5.97 -13.58 -24.11
C GLY A 5 -5.34 -14.44 -25.22
N LYS A 6 -5.56 -14.04 -26.46
CA LYS A 6 -5.02 -14.70 -27.64
C LYS A 6 -4.71 -13.70 -28.75
N LYS A 7 -3.49 -13.73 -29.27
CA LYS A 7 -3.09 -12.89 -30.41
C LYS A 7 -3.86 -13.22 -31.68
N ALA A 8 -4.17 -12.18 -32.45
CA ALA A 8 -4.66 -12.25 -33.80
C ALA A 8 -4.31 -10.97 -34.56
N HIS A 9 -4.43 -10.98 -35.89
CA HIS A 9 -4.28 -9.77 -36.70
C HIS A 9 -5.55 -8.91 -36.57
N GLY A 10 -5.44 -7.70 -36.01
CA GLY A 10 -6.58 -6.84 -35.66
C GLY A 10 -7.44 -6.39 -36.85
N GLY A 11 -6.90 -6.39 -38.10
CA GLY A 11 -7.60 -5.99 -39.30
C GLY A 11 -8.00 -7.15 -40.24
N LEU A 12 -7.43 -8.35 -40.07
CA LEU A 12 -7.71 -9.49 -40.94
C LEU A 12 -8.63 -10.52 -40.29
N GLU A 13 -8.31 -10.93 -39.07
CA GLU A 13 -9.01 -12.03 -38.39
C GLU A 13 -9.13 -11.74 -36.86
N PRO A 14 -9.69 -10.57 -36.48
CA PRO A 14 -9.79 -10.20 -35.06
C PRO A 14 -10.63 -11.19 -34.23
N GLU A 15 -11.59 -11.87 -34.87
CA GLU A 15 -12.47 -12.88 -34.26
C GLU A 15 -11.74 -14.15 -33.83
N LYS A 16 -10.52 -14.40 -34.33
CA LYS A 16 -9.65 -15.51 -33.89
C LYS A 16 -8.87 -15.17 -32.64
N GLY A 17 -8.87 -13.91 -32.22
CA GLY A 17 -8.21 -13.40 -31.04
C GLY A 17 -9.10 -13.35 -29.81
N ILE A 18 -8.47 -13.18 -28.65
CA ILE A 18 -9.13 -12.84 -27.37
C ILE A 18 -8.42 -11.61 -26.84
N ASN A 19 -9.12 -10.48 -26.84
CA ASN A 19 -8.52 -9.20 -26.50
C ASN A 19 -8.38 -9.03 -24.99
N ALA A 20 -7.16 -9.23 -24.47
CA ALA A 20 -6.86 -9.13 -23.03
C ALA A 20 -7.13 -7.72 -22.46
N ILE A 21 -6.89 -6.65 -23.23
CA ILE A 21 -7.15 -5.27 -22.75
C ILE A 21 -8.65 -5.05 -22.52
N MET A 22 -9.49 -5.46 -23.47
CA MET A 22 -10.95 -5.27 -23.34
C MET A 22 -11.51 -6.10 -22.19
N ILE A 23 -10.97 -7.29 -21.96
CA ILE A 23 -11.38 -8.15 -20.85
C ILE A 23 -10.90 -7.60 -19.51
N ALA A 24 -9.65 -7.17 -19.39
CA ALA A 24 -9.12 -6.53 -18.20
C ALA A 24 -9.93 -5.28 -17.82
N ALA A 25 -10.27 -4.42 -18.79
CA ALA A 25 -11.10 -3.24 -18.55
C ALA A 25 -12.50 -3.60 -18.02
N LYS A 26 -13.14 -4.64 -18.56
CA LYS A 26 -14.44 -5.12 -18.08
C LYS A 26 -14.32 -5.71 -16.67
N ALA A 27 -13.27 -6.49 -16.40
CA ALA A 27 -13.05 -7.09 -15.09
C ALA A 27 -12.81 -6.01 -14.02
N LEU A 28 -12.02 -4.98 -14.33
CA LEU A 28 -11.81 -3.85 -13.42
C LEU A 28 -13.08 -3.04 -13.17
N ALA A 29 -13.98 -2.91 -14.16
CA ALA A 29 -15.27 -2.25 -14.00
C ALA A 29 -16.23 -3.00 -13.05
N GLU A 30 -16.00 -4.28 -12.79
CA GLU A 30 -16.75 -5.05 -11.79
C GLU A 30 -16.26 -4.81 -10.36
N VAL A 31 -15.06 -4.26 -10.16
CA VAL A 31 -14.54 -3.89 -8.84
C VAL A 31 -15.30 -2.67 -8.33
N LYS A 32 -16.05 -2.82 -7.24
CA LYS A 32 -16.90 -1.76 -6.67
C LYS A 32 -16.25 -1.04 -5.50
N ARG A 33 -15.32 -1.69 -4.82
CA ARG A 33 -14.66 -1.18 -3.63
C ARG A 33 -13.19 -0.96 -3.91
N TYR A 34 -12.78 0.31 -4.01
CA TYR A 34 -11.40 0.75 -4.18
C TYR A 34 -11.21 2.13 -3.55
N GLY A 35 -9.95 2.57 -3.42
CA GLY A 35 -9.60 3.77 -2.68
C GLY A 35 -9.69 3.52 -1.17
N ARG A 36 -10.27 4.46 -0.43
CA ARG A 36 -10.52 4.29 1.01
C ARG A 36 -11.81 3.51 1.24
N ILE A 37 -11.64 2.31 1.81
CA ILE A 37 -12.74 1.40 2.11
C ILE A 37 -13.38 1.73 3.46
N ASP A 38 -12.55 1.95 4.47
CA ASP A 38 -12.92 2.41 5.81
C ASP A 38 -11.74 3.16 6.47
N GLU A 39 -11.81 3.46 7.76
CA GLU A 39 -10.80 4.23 8.50
C GLU A 39 -9.41 3.57 8.53
N GLU A 40 -9.33 2.26 8.33
CA GLU A 40 -8.10 1.48 8.44
C GLU A 40 -7.75 0.67 7.19
N THR A 41 -8.66 0.60 6.19
CA THR A 41 -8.50 -0.24 5.00
C THR A 41 -8.49 0.59 3.72
N THR A 42 -7.51 0.33 2.86
CA THR A 42 -7.42 0.91 1.51
C THR A 42 -7.15 -0.19 0.48
N CYS A 43 -7.63 0.05 -0.74
CA CYS A 43 -7.37 -0.80 -1.90
C CYS A 43 -7.07 0.09 -3.12
N ASN A 44 -5.97 -0.16 -3.80
CA ASN A 44 -5.57 0.59 -4.97
C ASN A 44 -5.16 -0.35 -6.10
N ILE A 45 -5.60 -0.06 -7.31
CA ILE A 45 -5.03 -0.62 -8.54
C ILE A 45 -4.08 0.44 -9.08
N GLY A 46 -2.79 0.21 -8.94
CA GLY A 46 -1.76 1.21 -9.20
C GLY A 46 -1.15 1.14 -10.58
N LEU A 47 -1.08 -0.06 -11.17
CA LEU A 47 -0.49 -0.27 -12.48
C LEU A 47 -1.38 -1.15 -13.35
N ILE A 48 -1.42 -0.81 -14.64
CA ILE A 48 -1.98 -1.65 -15.69
C ILE A 48 -1.16 -1.46 -16.95
N GLY A 49 -0.77 -2.57 -17.59
CA GLY A 49 0.02 -2.55 -18.82
C GLY A 49 -0.29 -3.73 -19.71
N GLY A 50 -0.18 -3.54 -21.02
CA GLY A 50 -0.39 -4.63 -21.99
C GLY A 50 -0.51 -4.16 -23.42
N GLY A 51 -0.48 -5.16 -24.34
CA GLY A 51 -0.47 -4.94 -25.78
C GLY A 51 0.90 -4.59 -26.34
N VAL A 52 1.07 -4.74 -27.65
CA VAL A 52 2.36 -4.53 -28.35
C VAL A 52 2.24 -3.61 -29.57
N ALA A 53 1.07 -3.58 -30.24
CA ALA A 53 0.83 -2.77 -31.42
C ALA A 53 -0.68 -2.60 -31.67
N THR A 54 -1.08 -1.52 -32.33
CA THR A 54 -2.49 -1.16 -32.57
C THR A 54 -3.19 -2.11 -33.56
N ASN A 55 -2.44 -2.80 -34.42
CA ASN A 55 -2.95 -3.75 -35.40
C ASN A 55 -2.89 -5.24 -34.91
N VAL A 56 -2.56 -5.46 -33.65
CA VAL A 56 -2.51 -6.79 -33.02
C VAL A 56 -3.52 -6.87 -31.89
N VAL A 57 -4.36 -7.91 -31.87
CA VAL A 57 -5.22 -8.21 -30.72
C VAL A 57 -4.32 -8.58 -29.54
N PRO A 58 -4.33 -7.84 -28.41
CA PRO A 58 -3.43 -8.07 -27.29
C PRO A 58 -3.77 -9.37 -26.56
N ASP A 59 -2.74 -10.16 -26.25
CA ASP A 59 -2.85 -11.45 -25.59
C ASP A 59 -2.44 -11.44 -24.11
N LEU A 60 -1.91 -10.32 -23.61
CA LEU A 60 -1.50 -10.17 -22.23
C LEU A 60 -1.81 -8.77 -21.71
N VAL A 61 -2.36 -8.70 -20.50
CA VAL A 61 -2.42 -7.50 -19.66
C VAL A 61 -2.00 -7.88 -18.24
N GLU A 62 -1.14 -7.06 -17.67
CA GLU A 62 -0.72 -7.16 -16.28
C GLU A 62 -1.36 -6.03 -15.46
N ILE A 63 -1.86 -6.38 -14.29
CA ILE A 63 -2.53 -5.48 -13.34
C ILE A 63 -1.85 -5.67 -11.99
N GLU A 64 -1.39 -4.56 -11.39
CA GLU A 64 -0.83 -4.58 -10.05
C GLU A 64 -1.65 -3.67 -9.12
N GLY A 65 -1.92 -4.19 -7.94
CA GLY A 65 -2.67 -3.49 -6.91
C GLY A 65 -2.05 -3.67 -5.54
N ASP A 66 -2.48 -2.82 -4.61
CA ASP A 66 -2.05 -2.81 -3.22
C ASP A 66 -3.28 -2.74 -2.31
N VAL A 67 -3.37 -3.65 -1.36
CA VAL A 67 -4.42 -3.68 -0.33
C VAL A 67 -3.74 -3.54 1.02
N ARG A 68 -4.18 -2.57 1.80
CA ARG A 68 -3.66 -2.30 3.15
C ARG A 68 -4.80 -2.28 4.17
N SER A 69 -4.54 -2.82 5.33
CA SER A 69 -5.41 -2.65 6.50
C SER A 69 -4.61 -2.79 7.79
N ARG A 70 -4.99 -2.05 8.82
CA ARG A 70 -4.49 -2.25 10.19
C ARG A 70 -5.16 -3.45 10.88
N ASN A 71 -6.19 -4.02 10.26
CA ASN A 71 -6.89 -5.22 10.71
C ASN A 71 -6.62 -6.38 9.74
N ASN A 72 -6.03 -7.46 10.23
CA ASN A 72 -5.63 -8.61 9.41
C ASN A 72 -6.83 -9.36 8.79
N GLU A 73 -7.97 -9.42 9.47
CA GLU A 73 -9.18 -10.08 8.95
C GLU A 73 -9.77 -9.27 7.79
N LYS A 74 -9.85 -7.94 7.93
CA LYS A 74 -10.27 -7.03 6.86
C LYS A 74 -9.31 -7.07 5.68
N LEU A 75 -7.99 -7.13 5.95
CA LEU A 75 -6.97 -7.28 4.91
C LEU A 75 -7.21 -8.54 4.09
N ALA A 76 -7.39 -9.68 4.77
CA ALA A 76 -7.64 -10.96 4.11
C ALA A 76 -8.94 -10.96 3.30
N ALA A 77 -10.03 -10.45 3.88
CA ALA A 77 -11.32 -10.35 3.20
C ALA A 77 -11.28 -9.44 1.97
N MET A 78 -10.65 -8.25 2.08
CA MET A 78 -10.55 -7.31 0.96
C MET A 78 -9.68 -7.86 -0.17
N ARG A 79 -8.56 -8.50 0.16
CA ARG A 79 -7.69 -9.18 -0.80
C ARG A 79 -8.46 -10.25 -1.57
N GLU A 80 -9.18 -11.12 -0.86
CA GLU A 80 -9.99 -12.19 -1.47
C GLU A 80 -11.08 -11.62 -2.37
N GLU A 81 -11.79 -10.59 -1.92
CA GLU A 81 -12.84 -9.93 -2.70
C GLU A 81 -12.29 -9.37 -4.02
N ILE A 82 -11.16 -8.65 -4.00
CA ILE A 82 -10.58 -8.05 -5.21
C ILE A 82 -10.07 -9.12 -6.18
N VAL A 83 -9.30 -10.09 -5.67
CA VAL A 83 -8.73 -11.14 -6.52
C VAL A 83 -9.85 -11.98 -7.14
N SER A 84 -10.82 -12.44 -6.35
CA SER A 84 -11.92 -13.26 -6.86
C SER A 84 -12.81 -12.49 -7.83
N THR A 85 -13.10 -11.19 -7.57
CA THR A 85 -13.89 -10.35 -8.47
C THR A 85 -13.23 -10.25 -9.85
N ILE A 86 -11.93 -9.93 -9.88
CA ILE A 86 -11.21 -9.79 -11.16
C ILE A 86 -11.07 -11.15 -11.85
N CYS A 87 -10.66 -12.20 -11.15
CA CYS A 87 -10.47 -13.53 -11.73
C CYS A 87 -11.79 -14.08 -12.33
N ASN A 88 -12.88 -14.04 -11.55
CA ASN A 88 -14.19 -14.52 -12.00
C ASN A 88 -14.69 -13.73 -13.22
N ALA A 89 -14.48 -12.41 -13.25
CA ALA A 89 -14.86 -11.59 -14.38
C ALA A 89 -14.03 -11.91 -15.64
N VAL A 90 -12.71 -12.09 -15.50
CA VAL A 90 -11.84 -12.46 -16.62
C VAL A 90 -12.27 -13.80 -17.24
N GLU A 91 -12.52 -14.81 -16.41
CA GLU A 91 -12.99 -16.13 -16.87
C GLU A 91 -14.37 -16.04 -17.53
N LYS A 92 -15.30 -15.30 -16.94
CA LYS A 92 -16.65 -15.04 -17.51
C LYS A 92 -16.58 -14.42 -18.92
N TYR A 93 -15.59 -13.57 -19.18
CA TYR A 93 -15.38 -12.93 -20.49
C TYR A 93 -14.49 -13.75 -21.43
N GLY A 94 -14.11 -14.98 -21.05
CA GLY A 94 -13.49 -15.96 -21.94
C GLY A 94 -11.96 -15.89 -22.05
N ALA A 95 -11.28 -15.21 -21.13
CA ALA A 95 -9.83 -15.23 -21.03
C ALA A 95 -9.37 -16.13 -19.86
N LYS A 96 -8.08 -16.47 -19.83
CA LYS A 96 -7.45 -17.12 -18.68
C LYS A 96 -6.87 -16.05 -17.76
N VAL A 97 -6.73 -16.38 -16.49
CA VAL A 97 -6.16 -15.47 -15.48
C VAL A 97 -5.18 -16.22 -14.58
N THR A 98 -4.12 -15.54 -14.18
CA THR A 98 -3.25 -15.95 -13.09
C THR A 98 -3.16 -14.80 -12.09
N ALA A 99 -3.23 -15.11 -10.80
CA ALA A 99 -3.12 -14.15 -9.72
C ALA A 99 -2.02 -14.58 -8.76
N GLU A 100 -1.09 -13.67 -8.48
CA GLU A 100 -0.07 -13.83 -7.46
C GLU A 100 -0.33 -12.81 -6.35
N VAL A 101 -0.23 -13.26 -5.12
CA VAL A 101 -0.42 -12.41 -3.94
C VAL A 101 0.82 -12.49 -3.07
N GLU A 102 1.46 -11.34 -2.88
CA GLU A 102 2.60 -11.19 -2.00
C GLU A 102 2.17 -10.50 -0.70
N HIS A 103 2.53 -11.08 0.44
CA HIS A 103 2.40 -10.43 1.74
C HIS A 103 3.71 -9.70 2.07
N LYS A 104 3.72 -8.37 1.91
CA LYS A 104 4.94 -7.58 2.06
C LYS A 104 5.34 -7.40 3.52
N TYR A 105 4.40 -7.06 4.40
CA TYR A 105 4.62 -6.89 5.85
C TYR A 105 3.29 -6.88 6.61
N SER A 106 3.35 -7.22 7.90
CA SER A 106 2.20 -7.16 8.79
C SER A 106 2.03 -5.78 9.41
N SER A 107 0.80 -5.42 9.74
CA SER A 107 0.55 -4.28 10.63
C SER A 107 1.07 -4.57 12.03
N PHE A 108 1.35 -3.52 12.80
CA PHE A 108 1.71 -3.63 14.22
C PHE A 108 0.96 -2.60 15.06
N LEU A 109 0.82 -2.90 16.31
CA LEU A 109 0.29 -2.00 17.34
C LEU A 109 1.25 -2.03 18.54
N ILE A 110 1.73 -0.87 18.94
CA ILE A 110 2.60 -0.72 20.12
C ILE A 110 1.76 -0.23 21.29
N ASP A 111 1.94 -0.87 22.46
CA ASP A 111 1.35 -0.39 23.70
C ASP A 111 1.90 1.00 24.04
N THR A 112 1.00 1.94 24.30
CA THR A 112 1.34 3.32 24.68
C THR A 112 2.15 3.40 25.96
N ASN A 113 2.13 2.34 26.79
CA ASN A 113 2.96 2.24 27.99
C ASN A 113 4.35 1.60 27.75
N SER A 114 4.66 1.18 26.52
CA SER A 114 5.95 0.60 26.19
C SER A 114 7.10 1.58 26.35
N THR A 115 8.30 1.07 26.61
CA THR A 115 9.51 1.88 26.80
C THR A 115 9.78 2.80 25.61
N VAL A 116 9.60 2.31 24.38
CA VAL A 116 9.88 3.12 23.17
C VAL A 116 8.91 4.30 23.03
N VAL A 117 7.64 4.14 23.42
CA VAL A 117 6.68 5.24 23.42
C VAL A 117 7.02 6.24 24.53
N LYS A 118 7.33 5.75 25.75
CA LYS A 118 7.70 6.61 26.87
C LYS A 118 8.98 7.41 26.60
N LEU A 119 9.97 6.82 25.93
CA LEU A 119 11.16 7.55 25.49
C LEU A 119 10.81 8.67 24.50
N ALA A 120 9.94 8.40 23.53
CA ALA A 120 9.50 9.40 22.57
C ALA A 120 8.70 10.53 23.25
N GLU A 121 7.78 10.21 24.17
CA GLU A 121 7.04 11.21 24.98
C GLU A 121 8.00 12.06 25.82
N ARG A 122 8.99 11.43 26.47
CA ARG A 122 9.99 12.16 27.27
C ARG A 122 10.84 13.09 26.41
N ALA A 123 11.24 12.66 25.21
CA ALA A 123 11.98 13.48 24.25
C ALA A 123 11.16 14.72 23.82
N CYS A 124 9.86 14.56 23.57
CA CYS A 124 8.95 15.67 23.32
C CYS A 124 8.99 16.68 24.48
N GLN A 125 8.82 16.21 25.71
CA GLN A 125 8.79 17.06 26.91
C GLN A 125 10.10 17.84 27.12
N LEU A 126 11.26 17.21 26.88
CA LEU A 126 12.58 17.85 27.02
C LEU A 126 12.75 19.07 26.10
N HIS A 127 12.09 19.06 24.95
CA HIS A 127 12.17 20.14 23.97
C HIS A 127 10.89 20.99 23.86
N GLY A 128 9.95 20.84 24.80
CA GLY A 128 8.73 21.63 24.85
C GLY A 128 7.69 21.27 23.80
N PHE A 129 7.78 20.10 23.19
CA PHE A 129 6.77 19.58 22.27
C PHE A 129 5.65 18.88 23.03
N THR A 130 4.44 18.96 22.50
CA THR A 130 3.30 18.17 22.98
C THR A 130 3.22 16.89 22.17
N PRO A 131 3.42 15.69 22.78
CA PRO A 131 3.31 14.44 22.05
C PRO A 131 1.87 14.16 21.65
N GLU A 132 1.67 13.77 20.39
CA GLU A 132 0.40 13.30 19.87
C GLU A 132 0.57 11.86 19.40
N ILE A 133 -0.12 10.93 20.08
CA ILE A 133 -0.09 9.51 19.71
C ILE A 133 -1.19 9.26 18.69
N THR A 134 -0.80 8.84 17.49
CA THR A 134 -1.73 8.60 16.40
C THR A 134 -1.44 7.28 15.68
N GLN A 135 -2.24 6.96 14.68
CA GLN A 135 -2.09 5.79 13.83
C GLN A 135 -1.97 6.21 12.37
N THR A 136 -1.18 5.47 11.60
CA THR A 136 -1.00 5.70 10.17
C THR A 136 -1.22 4.44 9.35
N GLY A 137 -1.65 4.58 8.10
CA GLY A 137 -1.75 3.49 7.12
C GLY A 137 -0.47 3.33 6.26
N GLY A 138 0.55 4.17 6.46
CA GLY A 138 1.83 4.05 5.78
C GLY A 138 2.65 2.87 6.30
N GLY A 139 3.38 2.18 5.42
CA GLY A 139 4.36 1.17 5.81
C GLY A 139 5.75 1.78 6.00
N SER A 140 6.55 1.15 6.86
CA SER A 140 7.94 1.52 7.13
C SER A 140 8.74 0.31 7.61
N ASP A 141 10.05 0.47 7.79
CA ASP A 141 10.91 -0.57 8.37
C ASP A 141 10.47 -0.97 9.79
N ALA A 142 9.75 -0.10 10.50
CA ALA A 142 9.18 -0.43 11.80
C ALA A 142 8.24 -1.64 11.77
N ASN A 143 7.59 -1.92 10.64
CA ASN A 143 6.79 -3.13 10.45
C ASN A 143 7.64 -4.40 10.60
N PHE A 144 8.84 -4.40 10.02
CA PHE A 144 9.77 -5.53 10.10
C PHE A 144 10.39 -5.65 11.49
N PHE A 145 10.85 -4.52 12.08
CA PHE A 145 11.42 -4.56 13.44
C PHE A 145 10.42 -5.12 14.45
N ASN A 146 9.18 -4.64 14.43
CA ASN A 146 8.13 -5.14 15.32
C ASN A 146 7.79 -6.61 15.04
N ALA A 147 7.80 -7.05 13.79
CA ALA A 147 7.58 -8.45 13.44
C ALA A 147 8.70 -9.37 13.96
N TYR A 148 9.93 -8.86 14.07
CA TYR A 148 11.06 -9.57 14.69
C TYR A 148 11.13 -9.44 16.23
N GLY A 149 10.12 -8.80 16.85
CA GLY A 149 10.08 -8.62 18.30
C GLY A 149 10.98 -7.49 18.81
N ILE A 150 11.45 -6.60 17.95
CA ILE A 150 12.19 -5.40 18.30
C ILE A 150 11.20 -4.23 18.37
N PRO A 151 10.81 -3.75 19.57
CA PRO A 151 9.85 -2.68 19.70
C PRO A 151 10.32 -1.40 18.99
N CYS A 152 9.53 -0.91 18.06
CA CYS A 152 9.87 0.26 17.23
C CYS A 152 8.63 1.13 17.00
N VAL A 153 8.74 2.43 17.27
CA VAL A 153 7.70 3.43 16.96
C VAL A 153 8.14 4.31 15.81
N ILE A 154 7.17 4.87 15.09
CA ILE A 154 7.39 5.82 14.02
C ILE A 154 7.21 7.22 14.59
N LEU A 155 8.12 8.12 14.26
CA LEU A 155 8.03 9.54 14.60
C LEU A 155 7.60 10.34 13.37
N GLY A 156 6.62 11.20 13.53
CA GLY A 156 6.24 12.16 12.49
C GLY A 156 7.32 13.24 12.34
N THR A 157 7.65 13.57 11.10
CA THR A 157 8.65 14.60 10.77
C THR A 157 8.04 15.87 10.19
N GLY A 158 6.71 15.93 10.05
CA GLY A 158 6.01 17.10 9.49
C GLY A 158 5.91 17.12 7.97
N MET A 159 6.32 16.04 7.25
CA MET A 159 6.17 15.94 5.80
C MET A 159 4.70 16.06 5.39
N GLN A 160 4.43 16.85 4.35
CA GLN A 160 3.09 17.09 3.80
C GLN A 160 3.03 16.74 2.31
N ASN A 161 1.83 16.42 1.81
CA ASN A 161 1.57 16.05 0.42
C ASN A 161 2.46 14.91 -0.07
N VAL A 162 2.73 13.93 0.79
CA VAL A 162 3.67 12.82 0.54
C VAL A 162 3.30 12.07 -0.74
N HIS A 163 4.31 11.75 -1.56
CA HIS A 163 4.18 11.09 -2.87
C HIS A 163 3.51 11.93 -3.97
N THR A 164 3.48 13.25 -3.81
CA THR A 164 3.01 14.17 -4.87
C THR A 164 4.13 15.10 -5.32
N VAL A 165 3.93 15.82 -6.44
CA VAL A 165 4.86 16.86 -6.91
C VAL A 165 4.85 18.10 -6.01
N GLU A 166 3.92 18.18 -5.07
CA GLU A 166 3.77 19.25 -4.09
C GLU A 166 4.27 18.82 -2.70
N GLU A 167 4.98 17.69 -2.62
CA GLU A 167 5.57 17.21 -1.36
C GLU A 167 6.55 18.23 -0.81
N PHE A 168 6.41 18.55 0.47
CA PHE A 168 7.31 19.47 1.15
C PHE A 168 7.47 19.15 2.64
N LEU A 169 8.56 19.65 3.21
CA LEU A 169 8.85 19.68 4.63
C LEU A 169 9.23 21.13 4.99
N LYS A 170 8.62 21.70 6.03
CA LYS A 170 9.01 23.02 6.53
C LYS A 170 10.39 22.92 7.20
N GLU A 171 11.19 23.97 7.05
CA GLU A 171 12.52 24.06 7.68
C GLU A 171 12.43 23.92 9.21
N GLU A 172 11.41 24.52 9.83
CA GLU A 172 11.13 24.38 11.26
C GLU A 172 10.86 22.93 11.67
N ASP A 173 10.08 22.19 10.88
CA ASP A 173 9.76 20.79 11.16
C ASP A 173 10.99 19.88 11.00
N LEU A 174 11.88 20.19 10.05
CA LEU A 174 13.16 19.51 9.90
C LEU A 174 14.05 19.74 11.14
N TYR A 175 14.15 20.98 11.61
CA TYR A 175 14.89 21.30 12.82
C TYR A 175 14.30 20.62 14.06
N ASN A 176 12.98 20.66 14.22
CA ASN A 176 12.27 20.00 15.32
C ASN A 176 12.46 18.48 15.30
N SER A 177 12.53 17.86 14.12
CA SER A 177 12.84 16.43 13.97
C SER A 177 14.24 16.09 14.50
N ALA A 178 15.23 16.95 14.24
CA ALA A 178 16.58 16.77 14.78
C ALA A 178 16.61 16.92 16.31
N LEU A 179 15.87 17.90 16.86
CA LEU A 179 15.72 18.06 18.31
C LEU A 179 15.04 16.84 18.93
N MET A 180 14.05 16.25 18.27
CA MET A 180 13.37 15.04 18.73
C MET A 180 14.33 13.85 18.84
N VAL A 181 15.17 13.64 17.84
CA VAL A 181 16.21 12.58 17.86
C VAL A 181 17.20 12.83 19.02
N TYR A 182 17.65 14.08 19.19
CA TYR A 182 18.53 14.44 20.28
C TYR A 182 17.87 14.21 21.66
N GLY A 183 16.60 14.58 21.80
CA GLY A 183 15.81 14.33 23.02
C GLY A 183 15.67 12.85 23.37
N ILE A 184 15.53 11.98 22.35
CA ILE A 184 15.50 10.51 22.57
C ILE A 184 16.81 10.02 23.17
N LEU A 185 17.95 10.51 22.65
CA LEU A 185 19.25 10.15 23.21
C LEU A 185 19.41 10.64 24.66
N GLN A 186 18.95 11.85 24.97
CA GLN A 186 18.94 12.37 26.34
C GLN A 186 18.06 11.52 27.25
N ALA A 187 16.81 11.25 26.85
CA ALA A 187 15.87 10.44 27.61
C ALA A 187 16.37 9.00 27.83
N ALA A 188 17.09 8.42 26.87
CA ALA A 188 17.68 7.10 27.00
C ALA A 188 18.79 7.05 28.08
N VAL A 189 19.59 8.11 28.18
CA VAL A 189 20.65 8.24 29.23
C VAL A 189 20.05 8.46 30.62
N GLU A 190 18.94 9.21 30.74
CA GLU A 190 18.23 9.39 32.01
C GLU A 190 17.68 8.08 32.59
N ASN A 191 17.43 7.08 31.75
CA ASN A 191 16.84 5.78 32.13
C ASN A 191 17.86 4.63 32.18
N ALA A 192 19.13 4.89 31.95
CA ALA A 192 20.22 3.91 32.03
C ALA A 192 20.82 3.82 33.43
#